data_d06fa5b29e4dbb73a27d1f23870db4d9
#
_entry.id   d06fa5b29e4dbb73a27d1f23870db4d9
#
_cell.length_a   1.000
_cell.length_b   1.000
_cell.length_c   1.000
_cell.angle_alpha   90.00
_cell.angle_beta   90.00
_cell.angle_gamma   90.00
#
_symmetry.space_group_name_H-M   'P 1'
#
loop_
_entity.id
_entity.type
_entity.pdbx_description
1 polymer ?
#
loop_
_entity_poly.entity_id
_entity_poly.type
_entity_poly.pdbx_seq_one_letter_code
_entity_poly.pdbx_strand_id
1 'polypeptide(L)'
;MLRLQPFEFVKPKSVDEALALLGKHGRAAKLLAGGTDVMPNLKHGLYEPEVVIALSDLGELRGVRVAPEDSRDGGALEIGALTTLETVESHALVVARAPGLAQAAHSVAGPTQRTMGTLGGNVCLDTRCVYVNQTHFWRKSLGYCLKKDGTLCHVIEGGRTCVAAASNDTATMLCALDAKLTIRSARATRDVAIRDFYKADGIFNQRLEPDELLTKIVVPAPKPGATPNGDNLTTWSGYAKLRPRATIDFPRLSVAIAFEADADELVRDATLVVSAIAAVPRRIVGIAELARGKKRDDPEMIAAVGALAQKVTHPLTNIDGDTDYRRAVMPVFVKRALLAARPASAS
;
A
#
# COMPACT_ATOMS: atom_id res chain seq x y z
N MET A 1 -30.82 6.01 4.95
CA MET A 1 -29.54 5.91 5.68
C MET A 1 -29.19 4.44 5.82
N LEU A 2 -27.97 4.03 5.48
CA LEU A 2 -27.52 2.64 5.64
C LEU A 2 -27.24 2.40 7.13
N ARG A 3 -27.97 1.44 7.73
CA ARG A 3 -27.80 1.09 9.15
C ARG A 3 -26.64 0.11 9.30
N LEU A 4 -25.90 0.25 10.39
CA LEU A 4 -24.92 -0.75 10.82
C LEU A 4 -25.64 -1.97 11.41
N GLN A 5 -25.09 -3.16 11.16
CA GLN A 5 -25.46 -4.35 11.92
C GLN A 5 -24.99 -4.18 13.38
N PRO A 6 -25.67 -4.79 14.36
CA PRO A 6 -25.22 -4.76 15.75
C PRO A 6 -23.84 -5.42 15.91
N PHE A 7 -22.97 -4.82 16.71
CA PHE A 7 -21.69 -5.36 17.12
C PHE A 7 -21.30 -4.83 18.50
N GLU A 8 -20.47 -5.55 19.20
CA GLU A 8 -19.82 -5.06 20.41
C GLU A 8 -18.68 -4.10 20.01
N PHE A 9 -18.56 -2.96 20.69
CA PHE A 9 -17.49 -1.98 20.44
C PHE A 9 -16.55 -1.93 21.64
N VAL A 10 -15.28 -2.30 21.43
CA VAL A 10 -14.27 -2.40 22.47
C VAL A 10 -13.08 -1.49 22.16
N LYS A 11 -12.56 -0.81 23.18
CA LYS A 11 -11.37 0.06 23.09
C LYS A 11 -10.28 -0.47 24.05
N PRO A 12 -9.32 -1.29 23.56
CA PRO A 12 -8.22 -1.76 24.37
C PRO A 12 -7.30 -0.60 24.78
N LYS A 13 -6.64 -0.74 25.92
CA LYS A 13 -5.73 0.25 26.50
C LYS A 13 -4.26 -0.05 26.22
N SER A 14 -3.97 -1.25 25.71
CA SER A 14 -2.61 -1.68 25.33
C SER A 14 -2.65 -2.58 24.10
N VAL A 15 -1.51 -2.72 23.43
CA VAL A 15 -1.36 -3.67 22.33
C VAL A 15 -1.63 -5.10 22.80
N ASP A 16 -1.18 -5.47 23.99
CA ASP A 16 -1.38 -6.82 24.52
C ASP A 16 -2.87 -7.12 24.77
N GLU A 17 -3.64 -6.15 25.26
CA GLU A 17 -5.11 -6.29 25.37
C GLU A 17 -5.76 -6.43 23.99
N ALA A 18 -5.34 -5.65 22.99
CA ALA A 18 -5.84 -5.79 21.63
C ALA A 18 -5.54 -7.18 21.03
N LEU A 19 -4.33 -7.71 21.27
CA LEU A 19 -3.93 -9.04 20.83
C LEU A 19 -4.72 -10.15 21.56
N ALA A 20 -4.99 -9.99 22.84
CA ALA A 20 -5.84 -10.92 23.60
C ALA A 20 -7.28 -10.96 23.04
N LEU A 21 -7.85 -9.79 22.72
CA LEU A 21 -9.17 -9.70 22.07
C LEU A 21 -9.18 -10.34 20.68
N LEU A 22 -8.14 -10.10 19.85
CA LEU A 22 -7.99 -10.76 18.56
C LEU A 22 -7.89 -12.27 18.70
N GLY A 23 -7.09 -12.77 19.65
CA GLY A 23 -6.98 -14.21 19.95
C GLY A 23 -8.30 -14.83 20.39
N LYS A 24 -9.11 -14.09 21.16
CA LYS A 24 -10.43 -14.53 21.64
C LYS A 24 -11.48 -14.59 20.53
N HIS A 25 -11.56 -13.57 19.68
CA HIS A 25 -12.65 -13.40 18.73
C HIS A 25 -12.26 -13.80 17.28
N GLY A 26 -10.96 -13.84 16.96
CA GLY A 26 -10.47 -14.27 15.66
C GLY A 26 -11.15 -13.54 14.50
N ARG A 27 -11.72 -14.30 13.56
CA ARG A 27 -12.40 -13.74 12.36
C ARG A 27 -13.72 -13.01 12.67
N ALA A 28 -14.31 -13.19 13.85
CA ALA A 28 -15.49 -12.46 14.29
C ALA A 28 -15.14 -11.01 14.70
N ALA A 29 -13.87 -10.70 14.92
CA ALA A 29 -13.40 -9.35 15.21
C ALA A 29 -13.04 -8.58 13.94
N LYS A 30 -13.26 -7.24 13.98
CA LYS A 30 -12.75 -6.30 12.99
C LYS A 30 -11.99 -5.17 13.65
N LEU A 31 -10.74 -4.99 13.26
CA LEU A 31 -9.93 -3.87 13.72
C LEU A 31 -10.41 -2.55 13.11
N LEU A 32 -10.48 -1.51 13.93
CA LEU A 32 -10.82 -0.15 13.54
C LEU A 32 -9.68 0.79 13.93
N ALA A 33 -8.89 1.22 12.96
CA ALA A 33 -7.90 2.29 13.14
C ALA A 33 -8.56 3.67 12.92
N GLY A 34 -8.34 4.31 11.78
CA GLY A 34 -8.99 5.59 11.46
C GLY A 34 -10.44 5.50 10.97
N GLY A 35 -10.94 4.31 10.67
CA GLY A 35 -12.34 4.05 10.28
C GLY A 35 -12.75 4.51 8.90
N THR A 36 -11.89 5.20 8.16
CA THR A 36 -12.22 5.85 6.88
C THR A 36 -12.59 4.88 5.75
N ASP A 37 -12.16 3.62 5.85
CA ASP A 37 -12.58 2.54 4.93
C ASP A 37 -13.51 1.52 5.61
N VAL A 38 -13.23 1.15 6.86
CA VAL A 38 -14.01 0.13 7.58
C VAL A 38 -15.47 0.56 7.75
N MET A 39 -15.72 1.82 8.12
CA MET A 39 -17.08 2.31 8.35
C MET A 39 -17.96 2.30 7.09
N PRO A 40 -17.52 2.77 5.91
CA PRO A 40 -18.26 2.58 4.67
C PRO A 40 -18.55 1.11 4.35
N ASN A 41 -17.57 0.22 4.54
CA ASN A 41 -17.75 -1.20 4.26
C ASN A 41 -18.73 -1.89 5.21
N LEU A 42 -18.74 -1.53 6.49
CA LEU A 42 -19.77 -1.95 7.45
C LEU A 42 -21.17 -1.49 7.01
N LYS A 43 -21.33 -0.22 6.58
CA LYS A 43 -22.60 0.33 6.09
C LYS A 43 -23.08 -0.36 4.81
N HIS A 44 -22.18 -0.84 3.97
CA HIS A 44 -22.51 -1.60 2.77
C HIS A 44 -22.74 -3.10 3.02
N GLY A 45 -22.59 -3.56 4.28
CA GLY A 45 -22.72 -4.98 4.62
C GLY A 45 -21.63 -5.85 3.97
N LEU A 46 -20.43 -5.29 3.78
CA LEU A 46 -19.26 -6.06 3.31
C LEU A 46 -18.55 -6.75 4.47
N TYR A 47 -18.61 -6.14 5.65
CA TYR A 47 -18.16 -6.70 6.92
C TYR A 47 -19.32 -6.80 7.89
N GLU A 48 -19.41 -7.93 8.59
CA GLU A 48 -20.45 -8.23 9.58
C GLU A 48 -19.79 -8.82 10.84
N PRO A 49 -18.91 -8.04 11.51
CA PRO A 49 -18.21 -8.51 12.69
C PRO A 49 -19.14 -8.58 13.90
N GLU A 50 -18.88 -9.51 14.82
CA GLU A 50 -19.51 -9.54 16.16
C GLU A 50 -18.88 -8.47 17.07
N VAL A 51 -17.56 -8.21 16.91
CA VAL A 51 -16.78 -7.28 17.71
C VAL A 51 -15.98 -6.33 16.84
N VAL A 52 -16.05 -5.02 17.12
CA VAL A 52 -15.19 -4.00 16.54
C VAL A 52 -14.19 -3.55 17.61
N ILE A 53 -12.88 -3.79 17.35
CA ILE A 53 -11.78 -3.44 18.23
C ILE A 53 -11.18 -2.12 17.74
N ALA A 54 -11.43 -1.04 18.45
CA ALA A 54 -10.94 0.30 18.12
C ALA A 54 -9.54 0.54 18.66
N LEU A 55 -8.58 0.81 17.78
CA LEU A 55 -7.16 0.96 18.12
C LEU A 55 -6.77 2.41 18.48
N SER A 56 -7.71 3.35 18.50
CA SER A 56 -7.45 4.79 18.62
C SER A 56 -6.62 5.19 19.83
N ASP A 57 -6.75 4.45 20.94
CA ASP A 57 -6.13 4.76 22.23
C ASP A 57 -4.71 4.16 22.36
N LEU A 58 -4.24 3.38 21.38
CA LEU A 58 -2.92 2.74 21.40
C LEU A 58 -1.84 3.70 20.87
N GLY A 59 -1.46 4.68 21.71
CA GLY A 59 -0.46 5.70 21.37
C GLY A 59 0.90 5.13 21.01
N GLU A 60 1.27 3.98 21.57
CA GLU A 60 2.53 3.27 21.30
C GLU A 60 2.70 2.82 19.83
N LEU A 61 1.60 2.71 19.09
CA LEU A 61 1.61 2.39 17.65
C LEU A 61 1.70 3.63 16.76
N ARG A 62 2.00 4.81 17.30
CA ARG A 62 2.13 6.06 16.58
C ARG A 62 3.57 6.55 16.56
N GLY A 63 3.84 7.46 15.64
CA GLY A 63 5.10 8.19 15.56
C GLY A 63 6.01 7.71 14.44
N VAL A 64 7.02 8.53 14.19
CA VAL A 64 8.06 8.33 13.16
C VAL A 64 9.40 8.55 13.84
N ARG A 65 10.34 7.64 13.68
CA ARG A 65 11.69 7.75 14.22
C ARG A 65 12.71 7.03 13.35
N VAL A 66 13.97 7.34 13.56
CA VAL A 66 15.08 6.58 12.99
C VAL A 66 15.46 5.50 14.00
N ALA A 67 15.63 4.27 13.52
CA ALA A 67 16.10 3.17 14.35
C ALA A 67 17.55 3.44 14.81
N PRO A 68 17.91 3.10 16.07
CA PRO A 68 19.29 3.22 16.55
C PRO A 68 20.26 2.47 15.63
N GLU A 69 21.45 3.04 15.41
CA GLU A 69 22.46 2.46 14.50
C GLU A 69 22.94 1.06 14.93
N ASP A 70 22.97 0.80 16.22
CA ASP A 70 23.35 -0.49 16.83
C ASP A 70 22.18 -1.51 16.85
N SER A 71 21.00 -1.13 16.38
CA SER A 71 19.84 -2.03 16.27
C SER A 71 19.88 -2.87 14.98
N ARG A 72 19.10 -3.95 14.97
CA ARG A 72 18.94 -4.80 13.76
C ARG A 72 18.54 -4.02 12.50
N ASP A 73 17.79 -2.95 12.66
CA ASP A 73 17.32 -2.09 11.58
C ASP A 73 18.03 -0.72 11.57
N GLY A 74 19.31 -0.68 12.00
CA GLY A 74 20.08 0.54 12.22
C GLY A 74 19.94 1.55 11.10
N GLY A 75 19.67 2.80 11.46
CA GLY A 75 19.45 3.90 10.51
C GLY A 75 18.14 3.83 9.71
N ALA A 76 17.34 2.76 9.80
CA ALA A 76 16.07 2.64 9.09
C ALA A 76 15.01 3.61 9.63
N LEU A 77 14.05 3.98 8.77
CA LEU A 77 12.91 4.79 9.18
C LEU A 77 11.79 3.89 9.72
N GLU A 78 11.53 3.97 11.01
CA GLU A 78 10.43 3.26 11.66
C GLU A 78 9.19 4.15 11.76
N ILE A 79 8.04 3.62 11.32
CA ILE A 79 6.76 4.30 11.36
C ILE A 79 5.74 3.39 12.05
N GLY A 80 5.14 3.86 13.14
CA GLY A 80 4.09 3.14 13.85
C GLY A 80 2.83 2.98 12.96
N ALA A 81 2.17 1.82 13.04
CA ALA A 81 1.05 1.48 12.16
C ALA A 81 -0.15 2.44 12.30
N LEU A 82 -0.35 3.07 13.47
CA LEU A 82 -1.40 4.06 13.71
C LEU A 82 -0.98 5.50 13.41
N THR A 83 0.22 5.74 12.86
CA THR A 83 0.62 7.07 12.38
C THR A 83 -0.33 7.48 11.24
N THR A 84 -0.91 8.68 11.35
CA THR A 84 -1.87 9.17 10.35
C THR A 84 -1.21 9.42 9.02
N LEU A 85 -1.96 9.31 7.93
CA LEU A 85 -1.45 9.60 6.59
C LEU A 85 -1.05 11.08 6.44
N GLU A 86 -1.73 11.99 7.15
CA GLU A 86 -1.34 13.40 7.24
C GLU A 86 0.06 13.56 7.87
N THR A 87 0.32 12.87 8.97
CA THR A 87 1.66 12.85 9.58
C THR A 87 2.69 12.26 8.61
N VAL A 88 2.38 11.15 7.94
CA VAL A 88 3.30 10.51 6.99
C VAL A 88 3.63 11.44 5.81
N GLU A 89 2.65 12.18 5.28
CA GLU A 89 2.87 13.08 4.14
C GLU A 89 3.74 14.30 4.48
N SER A 90 3.74 14.75 5.76
CA SER A 90 4.35 16.03 6.17
C SER A 90 5.51 15.91 7.16
N HIS A 91 5.72 14.73 7.77
CA HIS A 91 6.77 14.55 8.78
C HIS A 91 8.17 14.70 8.17
N ALA A 92 9.01 15.54 8.77
CA ALA A 92 10.33 15.88 8.25
C ALA A 92 11.19 14.65 7.89
N LEU A 93 11.24 13.64 8.78
CA LEU A 93 11.99 12.40 8.53
C LEU A 93 11.45 11.60 7.34
N VAL A 94 10.12 11.58 7.11
CA VAL A 94 9.53 10.87 5.96
C VAL A 94 9.84 11.61 4.67
N VAL A 95 9.65 12.94 4.67
CA VAL A 95 9.94 13.80 3.51
C VAL A 95 11.42 13.70 3.13
N ALA A 96 12.31 13.66 4.13
CA ALA A 96 13.74 13.57 3.92
C ALA A 96 14.17 12.17 3.44
N ARG A 97 13.74 11.09 4.10
CA ARG A 97 14.29 9.74 3.91
C ARG A 97 13.50 8.86 2.95
N ALA A 98 12.21 9.16 2.76
CA ALA A 98 11.29 8.41 1.89
C ALA A 98 10.32 9.35 1.16
N PRO A 99 10.82 10.30 0.34
CA PRO A 99 9.97 11.34 -0.27
C PRO A 99 8.84 10.75 -1.14
N GLY A 100 9.07 9.63 -1.81
CA GLY A 100 8.02 8.94 -2.54
C GLY A 100 6.90 8.41 -1.64
N LEU A 101 7.20 8.02 -0.38
CA LEU A 101 6.16 7.63 0.59
C LEU A 101 5.33 8.83 1.03
N ALA A 102 5.93 10.00 1.24
CA ALA A 102 5.21 11.23 1.50
C ALA A 102 4.26 11.58 0.35
N GLN A 103 4.72 11.48 -0.91
CA GLN A 103 3.90 11.69 -2.11
C GLN A 103 2.74 10.68 -2.19
N ALA A 104 3.01 9.38 -1.93
CA ALA A 104 1.97 8.36 -1.93
C ALA A 104 0.92 8.62 -0.85
N ALA A 105 1.33 8.97 0.38
CA ALA A 105 0.43 9.32 1.48
C ALA A 105 -0.43 10.55 1.14
N HIS A 106 0.18 11.61 0.58
CA HIS A 106 -0.54 12.81 0.10
C HIS A 106 -1.61 12.48 -0.94
N SER A 107 -1.39 11.46 -1.77
CA SER A 107 -2.32 11.06 -2.82
C SER A 107 -3.54 10.29 -2.33
N VAL A 108 -3.53 9.81 -1.07
CA VAL A 108 -4.64 9.04 -0.48
C VAL A 108 -5.82 9.97 -0.19
N ALA A 109 -6.98 9.60 -0.69
CA ALA A 109 -8.28 10.24 -0.41
C ALA A 109 -8.22 11.79 -0.41
N GLY A 110 -8.79 12.43 0.61
CA GLY A 110 -8.75 13.88 0.84
C GLY A 110 -8.12 14.22 2.19
N PRO A 111 -7.86 15.52 2.47
CA PRO A 111 -7.22 15.95 3.73
C PRO A 111 -7.93 15.41 4.98
N THR A 112 -9.25 15.51 5.04
CA THR A 112 -10.04 15.05 6.20
C THR A 112 -9.96 13.54 6.42
N GLN A 113 -9.81 12.74 5.36
CA GLN A 113 -9.59 11.30 5.51
C GLN A 113 -8.17 11.00 5.97
N ARG A 114 -7.17 11.79 5.55
CA ARG A 114 -5.78 11.57 5.94
C ARG A 114 -5.49 11.92 7.41
N THR A 115 -6.24 12.86 8.02
CA THR A 115 -6.14 13.14 9.47
C THR A 115 -6.58 11.96 10.34
N MET A 116 -7.41 11.08 9.81
CA MET A 116 -7.93 9.90 10.52
C MET A 116 -7.34 8.59 10.00
N GLY A 117 -7.18 8.45 8.68
CA GLY A 117 -6.59 7.26 8.05
C GLY A 117 -5.14 7.07 8.47
N THR A 118 -4.74 5.83 8.71
CA THR A 118 -3.41 5.48 9.21
C THR A 118 -2.59 4.74 8.17
N LEU A 119 -1.27 4.77 8.30
CA LEU A 119 -0.36 4.05 7.39
C LEU A 119 -0.64 2.54 7.42
N GLY A 120 -0.74 1.94 8.61
CA GLY A 120 -1.07 0.52 8.76
C GLY A 120 -2.44 0.18 8.19
N GLY A 121 -3.45 1.07 8.39
CA GLY A 121 -4.78 0.91 7.79
C GLY A 121 -4.73 0.95 6.26
N ASN A 122 -3.89 1.80 5.66
CA ASN A 122 -3.70 1.84 4.21
C ASN A 122 -2.95 0.61 3.69
N VAL A 123 -1.91 0.13 4.41
CA VAL A 123 -1.23 -1.13 4.09
C VAL A 123 -2.20 -2.31 4.15
N CYS A 124 -3.06 -2.36 5.16
CA CYS A 124 -4.07 -3.41 5.35
C CYS A 124 -5.40 -3.14 4.63
N LEU A 125 -5.45 -2.18 3.71
CA LEU A 125 -6.66 -1.89 2.93
C LEU A 125 -7.09 -3.12 2.13
N ASP A 126 -8.36 -3.45 2.20
CA ASP A 126 -8.92 -4.55 1.41
C ASP A 126 -8.97 -4.22 -0.09
N THR A 127 -8.90 -5.24 -0.93
CA THR A 127 -8.98 -5.10 -2.39
C THR A 127 -10.35 -4.58 -2.83
N ARG A 128 -10.36 -3.86 -3.93
CA ARG A 128 -11.55 -3.17 -4.45
C ARG A 128 -11.97 -3.71 -5.81
N CYS A 129 -13.29 -3.74 -6.01
CA CYS A 129 -13.88 -4.10 -7.28
C CYS A 129 -15.25 -3.42 -7.42
N VAL A 130 -15.56 -2.94 -8.62
CA VAL A 130 -16.85 -2.29 -8.92
C VAL A 130 -18.05 -3.17 -8.62
N TYR A 131 -17.88 -4.49 -8.59
CA TYR A 131 -18.94 -5.45 -8.29
C TYR A 131 -19.14 -5.74 -6.81
N VAL A 132 -18.17 -5.47 -5.95
CA VAL A 132 -18.29 -5.71 -4.50
C VAL A 132 -18.47 -4.44 -3.69
N ASN A 133 -17.81 -3.33 -4.06
CA ASN A 133 -17.88 -2.08 -3.32
C ASN A 133 -19.15 -1.28 -3.63
N GLN A 134 -20.28 -1.94 -3.46
CA GLN A 134 -21.65 -1.45 -3.74
C GLN A 134 -22.57 -1.74 -2.56
N THR A 135 -23.76 -1.13 -2.57
CA THR A 135 -24.78 -1.41 -1.57
C THR A 135 -25.20 -2.89 -1.59
N HIS A 136 -25.66 -3.40 -0.46
CA HIS A 136 -26.20 -4.77 -0.38
C HIS A 136 -27.32 -5.00 -1.40
N PHE A 137 -28.23 -4.04 -1.58
CA PHE A 137 -29.33 -4.12 -2.55
C PHE A 137 -28.80 -4.31 -3.97
N TRP A 138 -27.83 -3.49 -4.41
CA TRP A 138 -27.23 -3.59 -5.73
C TRP A 138 -26.51 -4.92 -5.94
N ARG A 139 -25.71 -5.37 -4.96
CA ARG A 139 -25.02 -6.68 -5.02
C ARG A 139 -26.02 -7.84 -5.12
N LYS A 140 -27.12 -7.78 -4.36
CA LYS A 140 -28.18 -8.78 -4.38
C LYS A 140 -28.86 -8.86 -5.74
N SER A 141 -29.11 -7.73 -6.43
CA SER A 141 -29.73 -7.70 -7.75
C SER A 141 -28.89 -8.34 -8.84
N LEU A 142 -27.55 -8.40 -8.67
CA LEU A 142 -26.61 -9.09 -9.53
C LEU A 142 -26.35 -10.56 -9.14
N GLY A 143 -26.94 -11.07 -8.07
CA GLY A 143 -26.64 -12.42 -7.56
C GLY A 143 -25.32 -12.52 -6.81
N TYR A 144 -24.82 -11.36 -6.27
CA TYR A 144 -23.55 -11.24 -5.54
C TYR A 144 -22.32 -11.59 -6.38
N CYS A 145 -21.15 -11.79 -5.76
CA CYS A 145 -19.91 -12.16 -6.46
C CYS A 145 -19.03 -13.05 -5.58
N LEU A 146 -18.04 -13.69 -6.19
CA LEU A 146 -17.09 -14.59 -5.54
C LEU A 146 -16.44 -14.00 -4.26
N LYS A 147 -16.22 -12.67 -4.20
CA LYS A 147 -15.62 -12.02 -3.03
C LYS A 147 -16.58 -11.96 -1.83
N LYS A 148 -17.89 -11.80 -2.07
CA LYS A 148 -18.88 -11.67 -0.99
C LYS A 148 -20.23 -12.23 -1.43
N ASP A 149 -20.72 -13.20 -0.68
CA ASP A 149 -22.07 -13.80 -0.71
C ASP A 149 -22.43 -14.58 -1.99
N GLY A 150 -21.55 -14.67 -3.02
CA GLY A 150 -21.80 -15.36 -4.29
C GLY A 150 -20.71 -16.32 -4.68
N THR A 151 -20.87 -16.96 -5.85
CA THR A 151 -20.00 -18.03 -6.34
C THR A 151 -19.34 -17.75 -7.69
N LEU A 152 -19.67 -16.63 -8.33
CA LEU A 152 -19.15 -16.26 -9.65
C LEU A 152 -18.36 -14.96 -9.61
N CYS A 153 -17.44 -14.80 -10.56
CA CYS A 153 -16.72 -13.55 -10.80
C CYS A 153 -17.32 -12.84 -12.00
N HIS A 154 -17.78 -11.58 -11.82
CA HIS A 154 -18.33 -10.77 -12.93
C HIS A 154 -17.23 -10.14 -13.81
N VAL A 155 -15.94 -10.22 -13.39
CA VAL A 155 -14.81 -9.68 -14.16
C VAL A 155 -14.21 -10.73 -15.08
N ILE A 156 -14.07 -11.95 -14.61
CA ILE A 156 -13.50 -13.08 -15.37
C ILE A 156 -14.51 -14.22 -15.38
N GLU A 157 -15.04 -14.51 -16.57
CA GLU A 157 -15.96 -15.63 -16.76
C GLU A 157 -15.28 -16.95 -16.39
N GLY A 158 -15.96 -17.77 -15.56
CA GLY A 158 -15.42 -19.04 -15.06
C GLY A 158 -14.24 -18.88 -14.07
N GLY A 159 -13.89 -17.65 -13.68
CA GLY A 159 -12.82 -17.37 -12.73
C GLY A 159 -13.10 -17.97 -11.35
N ARG A 160 -12.10 -18.70 -10.80
CA ARG A 160 -12.17 -19.35 -9.47
C ARG A 160 -11.49 -18.57 -8.37
N THR A 161 -10.71 -17.55 -8.72
CA THR A 161 -9.97 -16.68 -7.79
C THR A 161 -10.46 -15.24 -7.97
N CYS A 162 -10.66 -14.52 -6.88
CA CYS A 162 -11.08 -13.13 -6.94
C CYS A 162 -9.96 -12.24 -7.47
N VAL A 163 -10.29 -11.38 -8.44
CA VAL A 163 -9.37 -10.42 -9.07
C VAL A 163 -9.59 -8.99 -8.61
N ALA A 164 -10.27 -8.77 -7.49
CA ALA A 164 -10.39 -7.43 -6.90
C ALA A 164 -9.00 -6.81 -6.69
N ALA A 165 -8.84 -5.54 -7.06
CA ALA A 165 -7.53 -4.91 -7.16
C ALA A 165 -7.02 -4.34 -5.83
N ALA A 166 -5.73 -4.48 -5.56
CA ALA A 166 -5.05 -3.71 -4.54
C ALA A 166 -5.08 -2.22 -4.91
N SER A 167 -5.58 -1.39 -3.99
CA SER A 167 -5.80 0.06 -4.21
C SER A 167 -5.15 0.91 -3.12
N ASN A 168 -4.17 0.36 -2.44
CA ASN A 168 -3.43 0.95 -1.34
C ASN A 168 -2.20 1.70 -1.86
N ASP A 169 -2.31 3.02 -1.95
CA ASP A 169 -1.29 3.90 -2.52
C ASP A 169 0.06 3.76 -1.80
N THR A 170 0.08 3.84 -0.46
CA THR A 170 1.33 3.76 0.32
C THR A 170 1.99 2.39 0.23
N ALA A 171 1.23 1.30 0.16
CA ALA A 171 1.78 -0.04 0.00
C ALA A 171 2.52 -0.21 -1.32
N THR A 172 2.04 0.42 -2.40
CA THR A 172 2.72 0.42 -3.70
C THR A 172 4.12 1.04 -3.58
N MET A 173 4.23 2.17 -2.88
CA MET A 173 5.52 2.82 -2.67
C MET A 173 6.41 2.06 -1.68
N LEU A 174 5.85 1.54 -0.61
CA LEU A 174 6.57 0.72 0.36
C LEU A 174 7.12 -0.56 -0.27
N CYS A 175 6.41 -1.17 -1.24
CA CYS A 175 6.94 -2.28 -2.04
C CYS A 175 8.12 -1.87 -2.92
N ALA A 176 8.13 -0.65 -3.47
CA ALA A 176 9.26 -0.15 -4.24
C ALA A 176 10.48 0.14 -3.35
N LEU A 177 10.25 0.56 -2.10
CA LEU A 177 11.28 0.82 -1.09
C LEU A 177 11.75 -0.43 -0.32
N ASP A 178 11.28 -1.62 -0.69
CA ASP A 178 11.57 -2.90 0.01
C ASP A 178 11.32 -2.86 1.52
N ALA A 179 10.25 -2.18 1.95
CA ALA A 179 9.90 -2.03 3.36
C ALA A 179 9.60 -3.38 4.03
N LYS A 180 9.78 -3.43 5.37
CA LYS A 180 9.39 -4.55 6.22
C LYS A 180 8.20 -4.17 7.09
N LEU A 181 7.38 -5.15 7.42
CA LEU A 181 6.23 -5.06 8.30
C LEU A 181 6.50 -5.85 9.58
N THR A 182 6.38 -5.21 10.74
CA THR A 182 6.42 -5.90 12.03
C THR A 182 5.00 -6.26 12.44
N ILE A 183 4.72 -7.55 12.56
CA ILE A 183 3.41 -8.12 12.88
C ILE A 183 3.53 -8.83 14.23
N ARG A 184 2.55 -8.60 15.11
CA ARG A 184 2.49 -9.21 16.44
C ARG A 184 1.21 -10.02 16.62
N SER A 185 1.33 -11.13 17.32
CA SER A 185 0.24 -11.85 17.97
C SER A 185 0.55 -11.97 19.47
N ALA A 186 -0.37 -12.52 20.26
CA ALA A 186 -0.10 -12.83 21.66
C ALA A 186 1.05 -13.84 21.84
N ARG A 187 1.39 -14.62 20.81
CA ARG A 187 2.38 -15.71 20.86
C ARG A 187 3.74 -15.31 20.31
N ALA A 188 3.81 -14.41 19.33
CA ALA A 188 5.04 -14.10 18.62
C ALA A 188 5.00 -12.72 17.94
N THR A 189 6.21 -12.21 17.68
CA THR A 189 6.45 -11.08 16.80
C THR A 189 7.23 -11.58 15.58
N ARG A 190 6.82 -11.20 14.38
CA ARG A 190 7.52 -11.55 13.13
C ARG A 190 7.66 -10.35 12.22
N ASP A 191 8.73 -10.34 11.44
CA ASP A 191 8.91 -9.38 10.37
C ASP A 191 8.68 -10.04 9.02
N VAL A 192 8.01 -9.31 8.14
CA VAL A 192 7.67 -9.77 6.79
C VAL A 192 8.08 -8.69 5.80
N ALA A 193 8.81 -9.04 4.76
CA ALA A 193 9.01 -8.10 3.64
C ALA A 193 7.63 -7.78 3.03
N ILE A 194 7.37 -6.50 2.79
CA ILE A 194 6.03 -6.09 2.31
C ILE A 194 5.64 -6.76 0.99
N ARG A 195 6.61 -7.05 0.12
CA ARG A 195 6.38 -7.79 -1.14
C ARG A 195 5.85 -9.21 -0.92
N ASP A 196 6.18 -9.82 0.22
CA ASP A 196 5.75 -11.18 0.60
C ASP A 196 4.46 -11.17 1.45
N PHE A 197 4.02 -9.99 1.87
CA PHE A 197 2.80 -9.82 2.68
C PHE A 197 1.52 -10.05 1.87
N TYR A 198 1.54 -9.75 0.58
CA TYR A 198 0.36 -9.87 -0.28
C TYR A 198 0.29 -11.20 -1.03
N LYS A 199 -0.94 -11.68 -1.24
CA LYS A 199 -1.28 -12.85 -2.08
C LYS A 199 -2.09 -12.38 -3.29
N ALA A 200 -1.92 -13.04 -4.42
CA ALA A 200 -2.68 -12.75 -5.64
C ALA A 200 -4.12 -13.30 -5.59
N ASP A 201 -4.83 -13.04 -4.50
CA ASP A 201 -6.23 -13.39 -4.27
C ASP A 201 -6.96 -12.18 -3.69
N GLY A 202 -8.00 -11.71 -4.37
CA GLY A 202 -8.77 -10.54 -3.95
C GLY A 202 -9.61 -10.75 -2.69
N ILE A 203 -9.80 -11.98 -2.20
CA ILE A 203 -10.49 -12.28 -0.94
C ILE A 203 -9.51 -12.27 0.23
N PHE A 204 -8.42 -13.02 0.09
CA PHE A 204 -7.39 -13.20 1.11
C PHE A 204 -6.05 -12.64 0.62
N ASN A 205 -6.01 -11.35 0.28
CA ASN A 205 -4.82 -10.74 -0.30
C ASN A 205 -3.70 -10.45 0.68
N GLN A 206 -3.91 -10.63 1.99
CA GLN A 206 -2.94 -10.35 3.05
C GLN A 206 -2.54 -11.63 3.78
N ARG A 207 -1.26 -11.75 4.12
CA ARG A 207 -0.72 -12.81 4.99
C ARG A 207 -0.74 -12.35 6.45
N LEU A 208 -1.93 -11.95 6.91
CA LEU A 208 -2.22 -11.57 8.29
C LEU A 208 -3.19 -12.59 8.86
N GLU A 209 -2.81 -13.25 9.93
CA GLU A 209 -3.68 -14.20 10.61
C GLU A 209 -4.73 -13.45 11.46
N PRO A 210 -5.88 -14.08 11.77
CA PRO A 210 -6.97 -13.40 12.48
C PRO A 210 -6.60 -12.87 13.89
N ASP A 211 -5.55 -13.42 14.50
CA ASP A 211 -5.03 -13.03 15.81
C ASP A 211 -3.81 -12.11 15.73
N GLU A 212 -3.48 -11.62 14.54
CA GLU A 212 -2.30 -10.78 14.31
C GLU A 212 -2.66 -9.29 14.10
N LEU A 213 -1.75 -8.44 14.53
CA LEU A 213 -1.82 -6.98 14.39
C LEU A 213 -0.53 -6.46 13.73
N LEU A 214 -0.67 -5.69 12.66
CA LEU A 214 0.43 -4.88 12.12
C LEU A 214 0.73 -3.73 13.09
N THR A 215 1.94 -3.70 13.63
CA THR A 215 2.34 -2.71 14.65
C THR A 215 3.29 -1.63 14.12
N LYS A 216 4.16 -1.98 13.17
CA LYS A 216 5.20 -1.07 12.67
C LYS A 216 5.52 -1.35 11.19
N ILE A 217 5.87 -0.30 10.48
CA ILE A 217 6.42 -0.32 9.12
C ILE A 217 7.86 0.20 9.19
N VAL A 218 8.80 -0.53 8.58
CA VAL A 218 10.21 -0.20 8.57
C VAL A 218 10.66 0.02 7.14
N VAL A 219 11.04 1.25 6.79
CA VAL A 219 11.67 1.57 5.52
C VAL A 219 13.17 1.44 5.70
N PRO A 220 13.87 0.56 4.96
CA PRO A 220 15.30 0.35 5.12
C PRO A 220 16.10 1.64 5.02
N ALA A 221 17.19 1.73 5.77
CA ALA A 221 18.18 2.78 5.53
C ALA A 221 18.69 2.71 4.09
N PRO A 222 19.05 3.85 3.49
CA PRO A 222 19.80 3.82 2.24
C PRO A 222 20.99 2.88 2.40
N LYS A 223 21.13 1.92 1.48
CA LYS A 223 22.28 1.01 1.53
C LYS A 223 23.56 1.84 1.37
N PRO A 224 24.56 1.70 2.23
CA PRO A 224 25.87 2.20 1.92
C PRO A 224 26.34 1.42 0.67
N GLY A 225 26.11 1.97 -0.51
CA GLY A 225 26.52 1.38 -1.76
C GLY A 225 27.96 1.78 -2.00
N ALA A 226 28.86 0.82 -1.92
CA ALA A 226 30.15 1.01 -2.55
C ALA A 226 29.93 0.89 -4.07
N THR A 227 29.96 2.02 -4.78
CA THR A 227 30.35 1.96 -6.20
C THR A 227 31.76 1.33 -6.26
N PRO A 228 32.23 0.80 -7.42
CA PRO A 228 33.60 0.37 -7.56
C PRO A 228 34.63 1.43 -7.12
N ASN A 229 34.25 2.69 -7.06
CA ASN A 229 35.04 3.84 -6.66
C ASN A 229 34.84 4.28 -5.19
N GLY A 230 33.99 3.57 -4.39
CA GLY A 230 33.76 3.88 -2.98
C GLY A 230 32.71 4.98 -2.72
N ASP A 231 32.01 5.47 -3.76
CA ASP A 231 31.00 6.53 -3.60
C ASP A 231 29.72 6.01 -2.93
N ASN A 232 29.11 6.81 -2.10
CA ASN A 232 27.81 6.51 -1.51
C ASN A 232 26.70 6.63 -2.55
N LEU A 233 25.78 5.64 -2.55
CA LEU A 233 24.56 5.71 -3.35
C LEU A 233 23.49 6.50 -2.62
N THR A 234 22.73 7.28 -3.38
CA THR A 234 21.55 7.99 -2.90
C THR A 234 20.30 7.29 -3.38
N THR A 235 19.39 6.97 -2.46
CA THR A 235 18.08 6.42 -2.81
C THR A 235 17.15 7.55 -3.27
N TRP A 236 16.57 7.39 -4.45
CA TRP A 236 15.53 8.27 -4.98
C TRP A 236 14.19 7.53 -4.98
N SER A 237 13.11 8.25 -4.72
CA SER A 237 11.78 7.66 -4.78
C SER A 237 10.73 8.65 -5.28
N GLY A 238 9.77 8.13 -6.08
CA GLY A 238 8.69 8.92 -6.65
C GLY A 238 7.43 8.11 -6.87
N TYR A 239 6.30 8.80 -6.86
CA TYR A 239 4.97 8.21 -6.96
C TYR A 239 4.07 8.98 -7.92
N ALA A 240 3.25 8.26 -8.70
CA ALA A 240 2.26 8.85 -9.58
C ALA A 240 0.96 8.01 -9.55
N LYS A 241 -0.19 8.69 -9.58
CA LYS A 241 -1.52 8.10 -9.48
C LYS A 241 -2.45 8.62 -10.57
N LEU A 242 -3.06 7.70 -11.31
CA LEU A 242 -4.20 8.00 -12.18
C LEU A 242 -5.49 7.94 -11.35
N ARG A 243 -6.24 9.02 -11.34
CA ARG A 243 -7.53 9.14 -10.66
C ARG A 243 -8.42 10.16 -11.41
N PRO A 244 -9.75 10.03 -11.37
CA PRO A 244 -10.67 10.97 -12.03
C PRO A 244 -10.61 12.38 -11.44
N ARG A 245 -10.56 12.50 -10.11
CA ARG A 245 -10.55 13.76 -9.37
C ARG A 245 -9.23 13.94 -8.62
N ALA A 246 -8.89 15.16 -8.28
CA ALA A 246 -7.67 15.46 -7.50
C ALA A 246 -7.72 14.94 -6.06
N THR A 247 -8.88 14.52 -5.56
CA THR A 247 -9.09 14.07 -4.17
C THR A 247 -10.13 12.94 -4.11
N ILE A 248 -10.18 12.21 -3.00
CA ILE A 248 -11.14 11.15 -2.62
C ILE A 248 -10.97 9.84 -3.39
N ASP A 249 -10.64 9.86 -4.67
CA ASP A 249 -10.65 8.67 -5.51
C ASP A 249 -9.57 7.65 -5.15
N PHE A 250 -9.94 6.37 -5.23
CA PHE A 250 -8.99 5.27 -5.32
C PHE A 250 -8.23 5.33 -6.64
N PRO A 251 -7.02 4.72 -6.72
CA PRO A 251 -6.28 4.71 -7.97
C PRO A 251 -6.97 3.85 -9.03
N ARG A 252 -7.05 4.37 -10.26
CA ARG A 252 -7.27 3.57 -11.47
C ARG A 252 -5.98 2.91 -11.96
N LEU A 253 -4.86 3.53 -11.63
CA LEU A 253 -3.51 3.06 -11.85
C LEU A 253 -2.61 3.81 -10.87
N SER A 254 -1.65 3.14 -10.24
CA SER A 254 -0.56 3.79 -9.53
C SER A 254 0.77 3.20 -9.92
N VAL A 255 1.78 4.06 -9.93
CA VAL A 255 3.17 3.74 -10.26
C VAL A 255 4.06 4.30 -9.16
N ALA A 256 4.85 3.45 -8.56
CA ALA A 256 5.90 3.80 -7.62
C ALA A 256 7.25 3.40 -8.18
N ILE A 257 8.24 4.27 -8.06
CA ILE A 257 9.62 3.97 -8.42
C ILE A 257 10.55 4.30 -7.25
N ALA A 258 11.49 3.40 -7.00
CA ALA A 258 12.64 3.67 -6.16
C ALA A 258 13.89 3.25 -6.93
N PHE A 259 14.94 4.05 -6.87
CA PHE A 259 16.22 3.73 -7.50
C PHE A 259 17.39 4.28 -6.70
N GLU A 260 18.53 3.63 -6.83
CA GLU A 260 19.79 4.07 -6.26
C GLU A 260 20.63 4.72 -7.37
N ALA A 261 21.15 5.91 -7.11
CA ALA A 261 21.99 6.63 -8.03
C ALA A 261 23.30 7.07 -7.37
N ASP A 262 24.37 7.14 -8.15
CA ASP A 262 25.66 7.67 -7.71
C ASP A 262 25.71 9.20 -7.71
N ALA A 263 26.91 9.76 -7.45
CA ALA A 263 27.15 11.21 -7.39
C ALA A 263 26.88 11.92 -8.73
N ASP A 264 27.00 11.22 -9.85
CA ASP A 264 26.70 11.72 -11.20
C ASP A 264 25.20 11.55 -11.59
N GLU A 265 24.38 11.13 -10.63
CA GLU A 265 22.96 10.78 -10.81
C GLU A 265 22.73 9.61 -11.79
N LEU A 266 23.71 8.74 -11.99
CA LEU A 266 23.55 7.55 -12.80
C LEU A 266 22.91 6.43 -11.98
N VAL A 267 21.82 5.89 -12.49
CA VAL A 267 21.08 4.80 -11.84
C VAL A 267 21.92 3.54 -11.76
N ARG A 268 22.01 2.94 -10.58
CA ARG A 268 22.74 1.69 -10.29
C ARG A 268 21.80 0.52 -10.09
N ASP A 269 20.66 0.76 -9.44
CA ASP A 269 19.57 -0.21 -9.29
C ASP A 269 18.23 0.52 -9.32
N ALA A 270 17.16 -0.17 -9.73
CA ALA A 270 15.82 0.42 -9.81
C ALA A 270 14.73 -0.63 -9.60
N THR A 271 13.71 -0.23 -8.85
CA THR A 271 12.50 -1.01 -8.62
C THR A 271 11.28 -0.19 -9.02
N LEU A 272 10.49 -0.70 -9.95
CA LEU A 272 9.19 -0.13 -10.33
C LEU A 272 8.08 -1.08 -9.91
N VAL A 273 7.09 -0.52 -9.22
CA VAL A 273 5.90 -1.24 -8.74
C VAL A 273 4.65 -0.54 -9.27
N VAL A 274 3.72 -1.34 -9.78
CA VAL A 274 2.41 -0.86 -10.26
C VAL A 274 1.29 -1.49 -9.46
N SER A 275 0.20 -0.76 -9.25
CA SER A 275 -0.98 -1.22 -8.51
C SER A 275 -2.28 -0.77 -9.15
N ALA A 276 -3.41 -1.17 -8.57
CA ALA A 276 -4.76 -1.00 -9.13
C ALA A 276 -5.01 -1.81 -10.42
N ILE A 277 -4.17 -2.80 -10.73
CA ILE A 277 -4.28 -3.67 -11.91
C ILE A 277 -4.43 -5.15 -11.54
N ALA A 278 -4.07 -5.51 -10.33
CA ALA A 278 -4.13 -6.89 -9.79
C ALA A 278 -4.44 -6.85 -8.29
N ALA A 279 -4.71 -8.01 -7.70
CA ALA A 279 -4.98 -8.13 -6.27
C ALA A 279 -3.76 -7.81 -5.36
N VAL A 280 -2.59 -7.59 -5.95
CA VAL A 280 -1.34 -7.24 -5.25
C VAL A 280 -0.63 -6.09 -5.96
N PRO A 281 0.16 -5.27 -5.26
CA PRO A 281 1.17 -4.43 -5.89
C PRO A 281 2.15 -5.30 -6.69
N ARG A 282 2.37 -5.01 -7.96
CA ARG A 282 3.20 -5.82 -8.87
C ARG A 282 4.53 -5.14 -9.17
N ARG A 283 5.63 -5.76 -8.78
CA ARG A 283 6.97 -5.38 -9.22
C ARG A 283 7.14 -5.74 -10.70
N ILE A 284 7.66 -4.84 -11.48
CA ILE A 284 8.01 -5.06 -12.89
C ILE A 284 9.46 -5.50 -12.96
N VAL A 285 9.67 -6.70 -13.49
CA VAL A 285 11.01 -7.29 -13.67
C VAL A 285 11.69 -6.65 -14.88
N GLY A 286 13.03 -6.52 -14.86
CA GLY A 286 13.82 -5.99 -15.97
C GLY A 286 14.01 -4.46 -15.97
N ILE A 287 13.51 -3.77 -14.93
CA ILE A 287 13.62 -2.30 -14.84
C ILE A 287 15.05 -1.88 -14.54
N ALA A 288 15.73 -2.57 -13.64
CA ALA A 288 17.11 -2.25 -13.26
C ALA A 288 18.07 -2.34 -14.45
N GLU A 289 17.89 -3.34 -15.31
CA GLU A 289 18.71 -3.54 -16.51
C GLU A 289 18.53 -2.39 -17.52
N LEU A 290 17.29 -1.89 -17.69
CA LEU A 290 16.98 -0.77 -18.59
C LEU A 290 17.48 0.57 -18.04
N ALA A 291 17.51 0.73 -16.72
CA ALA A 291 17.83 2.01 -16.07
C ALA A 291 19.33 2.16 -15.76
N ARG A 292 20.07 1.05 -15.60
CA ARG A 292 21.46 1.06 -15.14
C ARG A 292 22.35 1.88 -16.03
N GLY A 293 23.15 2.79 -15.43
CA GLY A 293 24.09 3.69 -16.10
C GLY A 293 23.44 4.83 -16.87
N LYS A 294 22.11 5.01 -16.74
CA LYS A 294 21.37 6.13 -17.34
C LYS A 294 21.00 7.16 -16.28
N LYS A 295 20.81 8.41 -16.68
CA LYS A 295 20.21 9.42 -15.81
C LYS A 295 18.70 9.19 -15.67
N ARG A 296 18.12 9.58 -14.52
CA ARG A 296 16.67 9.39 -14.24
C ARG A 296 15.75 10.10 -15.25
N ASP A 297 16.21 11.14 -15.91
CA ASP A 297 15.49 11.94 -16.90
C ASP A 297 15.88 11.63 -18.35
N ASP A 298 16.73 10.61 -18.57
CA ASP A 298 17.11 10.12 -19.90
C ASP A 298 15.83 9.71 -20.69
N PRO A 299 15.53 10.35 -21.84
CA PRO A 299 14.31 10.10 -22.57
C PRO A 299 14.19 8.67 -23.11
N GLU A 300 15.30 8.05 -23.51
CA GLU A 300 15.33 6.68 -24.05
C GLU A 300 15.05 5.68 -22.93
N MET A 301 15.68 5.86 -21.77
CA MET A 301 15.43 5.04 -20.58
C MET A 301 13.96 5.16 -20.15
N ILE A 302 13.41 6.37 -20.04
CA ILE A 302 12.01 6.60 -19.67
C ILE A 302 11.06 5.89 -20.66
N ALA A 303 11.34 5.99 -21.96
CA ALA A 303 10.54 5.33 -23.00
C ALA A 303 10.62 3.80 -22.88
N ALA A 304 11.82 3.24 -22.70
CA ALA A 304 12.03 1.80 -22.56
C ALA A 304 11.35 1.22 -21.31
N VAL A 305 11.51 1.87 -20.16
CA VAL A 305 10.87 1.49 -18.90
C VAL A 305 9.34 1.57 -19.03
N GLY A 306 8.82 2.65 -19.63
CA GLY A 306 7.40 2.84 -19.89
C GLY A 306 6.81 1.76 -20.80
N ALA A 307 7.50 1.43 -21.89
CA ALA A 307 7.09 0.39 -22.83
C ALA A 307 7.08 -1.00 -22.19
N LEU A 308 8.11 -1.34 -21.38
CA LEU A 308 8.14 -2.60 -20.63
C LEU A 308 6.97 -2.68 -19.64
N ALA A 309 6.74 -1.63 -18.86
CA ALA A 309 5.62 -1.58 -17.92
C ALA A 309 4.26 -1.76 -18.64
N GLN A 310 4.04 -1.08 -19.75
CA GLN A 310 2.83 -1.21 -20.58
C GLN A 310 2.66 -2.63 -21.13
N LYS A 311 3.73 -3.24 -21.60
CA LYS A 311 3.72 -4.59 -22.19
C LYS A 311 3.25 -5.65 -21.19
N VAL A 312 3.72 -5.58 -19.93
CA VAL A 312 3.49 -6.63 -18.93
C VAL A 312 2.31 -6.35 -18.00
N THR A 313 1.63 -5.21 -18.15
CA THR A 313 0.45 -4.87 -17.34
C THR A 313 -0.83 -4.99 -18.14
N HIS A 314 -1.80 -5.71 -17.57
CA HIS A 314 -3.10 -5.96 -18.18
C HIS A 314 -4.20 -5.56 -17.18
N PRO A 315 -4.68 -4.29 -17.26
CA PRO A 315 -5.80 -3.85 -16.43
C PRO A 315 -7.06 -4.67 -16.69
N LEU A 316 -7.85 -4.89 -15.65
CA LEU A 316 -9.12 -5.61 -15.74
C LEU A 316 -10.30 -4.66 -15.51
N THR A 317 -11.51 -5.09 -15.85
CA THR A 317 -12.76 -4.35 -15.60
C THR A 317 -13.23 -4.40 -14.14
N ASN A 318 -12.33 -4.72 -13.22
CA ASN A 318 -12.56 -4.73 -11.78
C ASN A 318 -12.57 -3.35 -11.12
N ILE A 319 -12.05 -2.35 -11.79
CA ILE A 319 -12.07 -0.94 -11.40
C ILE A 319 -12.75 -0.13 -12.51
N ASP A 320 -13.38 0.98 -12.17
CA ASP A 320 -13.98 1.89 -13.12
C ASP A 320 -12.94 2.47 -14.09
N GLY A 321 -13.39 2.80 -15.29
CA GLY A 321 -12.54 3.33 -16.35
C GLY A 321 -12.11 2.26 -17.36
N ASP A 322 -11.85 2.74 -18.55
CA ASP A 322 -11.47 1.94 -19.70
C ASP A 322 -10.13 1.23 -19.53
N THR A 323 -10.07 -0.07 -19.80
CA THR A 323 -8.88 -0.91 -19.64
C THR A 323 -7.79 -0.56 -20.63
N ASP A 324 -8.16 -0.25 -21.88
CA ASP A 324 -7.19 0.10 -22.93
C ASP A 324 -6.58 1.46 -22.65
N TYR A 325 -7.39 2.43 -22.22
CA TYR A 325 -6.90 3.72 -21.76
C TYR A 325 -5.92 3.57 -20.59
N ARG A 326 -6.28 2.79 -19.55
CA ARG A 326 -5.43 2.56 -18.39
C ARG A 326 -4.08 1.92 -18.77
N ARG A 327 -4.09 1.03 -19.77
CA ARG A 327 -2.88 0.44 -20.34
C ARG A 327 -2.10 1.45 -21.20
N ALA A 328 -2.78 2.21 -22.04
CA ALA A 328 -2.15 3.18 -22.94
C ALA A 328 -1.42 4.31 -22.20
N VAL A 329 -1.97 4.77 -21.05
CA VAL A 329 -1.35 5.83 -20.25
C VAL A 329 -0.24 5.36 -19.29
N MET A 330 0.01 4.06 -19.19
CA MET A 330 1.06 3.50 -18.32
C MET A 330 2.43 4.20 -18.51
N PRO A 331 2.97 4.38 -19.74
CA PRO A 331 4.24 5.08 -19.96
C PRO A 331 4.23 6.51 -19.44
N VAL A 332 3.09 7.20 -19.54
CA VAL A 332 2.93 8.56 -19.02
C VAL A 332 3.08 8.60 -17.51
N PHE A 333 2.47 7.64 -16.79
CA PHE A 333 2.56 7.57 -15.33
C PHE A 333 3.92 7.07 -14.85
N VAL A 334 4.59 6.20 -15.60
CA VAL A 334 6.01 5.85 -15.38
C VAL A 334 6.88 7.10 -15.48
N LYS A 335 6.77 7.88 -16.55
CA LYS A 335 7.47 9.16 -16.71
C LYS A 335 7.20 10.12 -15.56
N ARG A 336 5.92 10.27 -15.15
CA ARG A 336 5.54 11.14 -14.03
C ARG A 336 6.18 10.69 -12.72
N ALA A 337 6.21 9.39 -12.42
CA ALA A 337 6.84 8.86 -11.20
C ALA A 337 8.35 9.10 -11.20
N LEU A 338 9.03 8.87 -12.32
CA LEU A 338 10.46 9.15 -12.47
C LEU A 338 10.81 10.64 -12.28
N LEU A 339 10.03 11.54 -12.93
CA LEU A 339 10.25 12.99 -12.81
C LEU A 339 9.84 13.53 -11.42
N ALA A 340 8.89 12.89 -10.73
CA ALA A 340 8.52 13.23 -9.36
C ALA A 340 9.51 12.70 -8.32
N ALA A 341 10.41 11.79 -8.68
CA ALA A 341 11.36 11.22 -7.74
C ALA A 341 12.27 12.29 -7.12
N ARG A 342 12.51 12.17 -5.83
CA ARG A 342 13.39 13.03 -5.03
C ARG A 342 14.42 12.17 -4.31
N PRO A 343 15.62 12.71 -4.06
CA PRO A 343 16.64 12.01 -3.30
C PRO A 343 16.27 11.93 -1.82
N ALA A 344 16.60 10.83 -1.19
CA ALA A 344 16.62 10.73 0.25
C ALA A 344 17.81 11.52 0.80
N SER A 345 17.59 12.26 1.88
CA SER A 345 18.65 12.99 2.60
C SER A 345 18.88 12.39 3.98
N ALA A 346 20.11 12.58 4.50
CA ALA A 346 20.52 12.04 5.79
C ALA A 346 20.08 12.88 7.01
N SER A 347 19.29 13.97 6.78
CA SER A 347 18.91 14.94 7.84
C SER A 347 17.97 14.37 8.87
#